data_14aae5c9ef363b01301d558819e09271
#
_entry.id   14aae5c9ef363b01301d558819e09271
#
_cell.length_a   1.000
_cell.length_b   1.000
_cell.length_c   1.000
_cell.angle_alpha   90.00
_cell.angle_beta   90.00
_cell.angle_gamma   90.00
#
_symmetry.space_group_name_H-M   'P 1'
#
loop_
_entity.id
_entity.type
_entity.pdbx_description
1 polymer ?
#
loop_
_entity_poly.entity_id
_entity_poly.type
_entity_poly.pdbx_seq_one_letter_code
_entity_poly.pdbx_strand_id
1 'polypeptide(L)' 'MSTRPISDRILELLQGSKDCEFDALVARSPEFTSSEIYQEISRLSRAGKVKITRGVGIFSISQVAVVS' A
#
# COMPACT_ATOMS: atom_id res chain seq x y z
N MET A 1 15.60 12.86 6.55
CA MET A 1 15.29 12.32 5.53
C MET A 1 15.26 10.91 5.44
N SER A 2 14.53 10.22 5.97
CA SER A 2 14.52 8.86 5.98
C SER A 2 13.31 8.26 5.46
N THR A 3 12.74 8.83 4.44
CA THR A 3 11.61 8.21 3.84
C THR A 3 12.08 7.00 3.11
N ARG A 4 11.39 5.93 3.30
CA ARG A 4 11.71 4.70 2.59
C ARG A 4 11.12 4.77 1.20
N PRO A 5 11.91 4.46 0.17
CA PRO A 5 11.41 4.56 -1.21
C PRO A 5 10.16 3.72 -1.45
N ILE A 6 10.09 2.55 -0.81
CA ILE A 6 8.95 1.65 -1.01
C ILE A 6 7.69 2.22 -0.37
N SER A 7 7.81 2.84 0.80
CA SER A 7 6.66 3.49 1.45
C SER A 7 6.12 4.62 0.60
N ASP A 8 7.02 5.47 0.13
CA ASP A 8 6.65 6.61 -0.69
C ASP A 8 5.96 6.14 -1.96
N ARG A 9 6.48 5.10 -2.58
CA ARG A 9 5.90 4.58 -3.82
C ARG A 9 4.50 4.05 -3.60
N ILE A 10 4.31 3.29 -2.52
CA ILE A 10 3.00 2.72 -2.22
C ILE A 10 1.99 3.83 -1.94
N LEU A 11 2.35 4.80 -1.12
CA LEU A 11 1.45 5.90 -0.80
C LEU A 11 1.12 6.73 -2.04
N GLU A 12 2.09 6.93 -2.91
CA GLU A 12 1.89 7.66 -4.14
C GLU A 12 0.89 6.94 -5.04
N LEU A 13 1.02 5.62 -5.16
CA LEU A 13 0.10 4.84 -5.98
C LEU A 13 -1.31 4.84 -5.42
N LEU A 14 -1.44 4.89 -4.10
CA LEU A 14 -2.75 4.91 -3.47
C LEU A 14 -3.44 6.25 -3.58
N GLN A 15 -2.69 7.33 -3.74
CA GLN A 15 -3.28 8.66 -3.84
C GLN A 15 -4.18 8.82 -5.04
N GLY A 16 -3.90 8.11 -6.11
CA GLY A 16 -4.67 8.21 -7.32
C GLY A 16 -5.92 7.34 -7.37
N SER A 17 -6.13 6.51 -6.35
CA SER A 17 -7.22 5.55 -6.34
C SER A 17 -7.77 5.41 -4.95
N LYS A 18 -9.07 5.14 -4.85
CA LYS A 18 -9.69 4.91 -3.55
C LYS A 18 -9.22 3.58 -2.99
N ASP A 19 -9.19 2.57 -3.83
CA ASP A 19 -8.75 1.25 -3.44
C ASP A 19 -7.80 0.75 -4.50
N CYS A 20 -6.80 0.01 -4.10
CA CYS A 20 -5.87 -0.59 -5.03
C CYS A 20 -5.67 -2.04 -4.62
N GLU A 21 -5.83 -2.96 -5.56
CA GLU A 21 -5.59 -4.35 -5.29
C GLU A 21 -4.11 -4.60 -5.11
N PHE A 22 -3.77 -5.54 -4.27
CA PHE A 22 -2.38 -5.87 -3.99
C PHE A 22 -1.63 -6.24 -5.28
N ASP A 23 -2.27 -7.03 -6.15
CA ASP A 23 -1.64 -7.42 -7.41
C ASP A 23 -1.35 -6.22 -8.29
N ALA A 24 -2.23 -5.22 -8.26
CA ALA A 24 -2.02 -4.01 -9.04
C ALA A 24 -0.84 -3.21 -8.48
N LEU A 25 -0.68 -3.18 -7.17
CA LEU A 25 0.47 -2.52 -6.56
C LEU A 25 1.77 -3.19 -6.96
N VAL A 26 1.78 -4.51 -6.95
CA VAL A 26 2.97 -5.26 -7.35
C VAL A 26 3.30 -4.99 -8.82
N ALA A 27 2.29 -4.96 -9.66
CA ALA A 27 2.48 -4.73 -11.09
C ALA A 27 3.01 -3.32 -11.37
N ARG A 28 2.61 -2.35 -10.55
CA ARG A 28 3.04 -0.96 -10.74
C ARG A 28 4.37 -0.65 -10.08
N SER A 29 4.88 -1.57 -9.30
CA SER A 29 6.15 -1.38 -8.60
C SER A 29 7.08 -2.53 -8.90
N PRO A 30 7.51 -2.68 -10.15
CA PRO A 30 8.35 -3.82 -10.56
C PRO A 30 9.74 -3.79 -9.93
N GLU A 31 10.15 -2.66 -9.39
CA GLU A 31 11.44 -2.56 -8.72
C GLU A 31 11.44 -3.22 -7.34
N PHE A 32 10.27 -3.57 -6.82
CA PHE A 32 10.16 -4.23 -5.53
C PHE A 32 9.49 -5.58 -5.67
N THR A 33 9.84 -6.52 -4.79
CA THR A 33 9.20 -7.83 -4.81
C THR A 33 7.85 -7.76 -4.10
N SER A 34 7.00 -8.74 -4.37
CA SER A 34 5.70 -8.81 -3.71
C SER A 34 5.84 -8.94 -2.19
N SER A 35 6.87 -9.66 -1.74
CA SER A 35 7.12 -9.79 -0.30
C SER A 35 7.47 -8.46 0.32
N GLU A 36 8.29 -7.68 -0.34
CA GLU A 36 8.68 -6.37 0.16
C GLU A 36 7.46 -5.45 0.25
N ILE A 37 6.64 -5.47 -0.78
CA ILE A 37 5.44 -4.64 -0.82
C ILE A 37 4.48 -5.07 0.29
N TYR A 38 4.29 -6.35 0.47
CA TYR A 38 3.39 -6.87 1.50
C TYR A 38 3.86 -6.48 2.90
N GLN A 39 5.15 -6.60 3.17
CA GLN A 39 5.70 -6.23 4.47
C GLN A 39 5.53 -4.75 4.74
N GLU A 40 5.74 -3.93 3.73
CA GLU A 40 5.59 -2.49 3.91
C GLU A 40 4.13 -2.09 4.11
N ILE A 41 3.22 -2.73 3.38
CA ILE A 41 1.79 -2.50 3.56
C ILE A 41 1.36 -2.87 4.99
N SER A 42 1.86 -3.99 5.49
CA SER A 42 1.57 -4.39 6.87
C SER A 42 2.06 -3.35 7.87
N ARG A 43 3.25 -2.83 7.65
CA ARG A 43 3.80 -1.78 8.50
C ARG A 43 2.96 -0.52 8.45
N LEU A 44 2.59 -0.10 7.25
CA LEU A 44 1.78 1.10 7.06
C LEU A 44 0.39 0.93 7.69
N SER A 45 -0.14 -0.28 7.61
CA SER A 45 -1.43 -0.57 8.23
C SER A 45 -1.36 -0.45 9.75
N ARG A 46 -0.28 -0.93 10.34
CA ARG A 46 -0.09 -0.82 11.79
C ARG A 46 0.12 0.63 12.21
N ALA A 47 0.70 1.42 11.34
CA ALA A 47 0.89 2.84 11.60
C ALA A 47 -0.37 3.66 11.35
N GLY A 48 -1.43 3.02 10.85
CA GLY A 48 -2.68 3.71 10.57
C GLY A 48 -2.68 4.53 9.31
N LYS A 49 -1.74 4.27 8.41
CA LYS A 49 -1.63 5.04 7.17
C LYS A 49 -2.38 4.42 6.01
N VAL A 50 -2.59 3.11 6.05
CA VAL A 50 -3.36 2.42 5.04
C VAL A 50 -4.30 1.43 5.71
N LYS A 51 -5.34 1.05 4.99
CA LYS A 51 -6.30 0.08 5.46
C LYS A 51 -6.29 -1.11 4.50
N ILE A 52 -6.22 -2.30 5.07
CA ILE A 52 -6.24 -3.53 4.29
C ILE A 52 -7.63 -4.13 4.39
N THR A 53 -8.23 -4.39 3.24
CA THR A 53 -9.54 -5.03 3.17
C THR A 53 -9.38 -6.39 2.49
N ARG A 54 -9.82 -7.42 3.16
CA ARG A 54 -9.77 -8.76 2.60
C ARG A 54 -11.18 -9.22 2.27
N GLY A 55 -11.35 -9.65 1.03
CA GLY A 55 -12.58 -10.25 0.58
C GLY A 55 -12.29 -11.61 0.00
N VAL A 56 -13.31 -12.25 -0.55
CA VAL A 56 -13.14 -13.57 -1.16
C VAL A 56 -12.33 -13.40 -2.44
N GLY A 57 -11.10 -13.87 -2.42
CA GLY A 57 -10.21 -13.75 -3.57
C GLY A 57 -9.72 -12.34 -3.85
N ILE A 58 -9.95 -11.41 -2.92
CA ILE A 58 -9.57 -10.02 -3.12
C ILE A 58 -8.76 -9.53 -1.92
N PHE A 59 -7.69 -8.81 -2.21
CA PHE A 59 -6.87 -8.22 -1.19
C PHE A 59 -6.64 -6.78 -1.62
N SER A 60 -7.35 -5.86 -1.03
CA SER A 60 -7.33 -4.45 -1.42
C SER A 60 -6.70 -3.58 -0.35
N ILE A 61 -6.00 -2.56 -0.79
CA ILE A 61 -5.38 -1.59 0.11
C ILE A 61 -5.93 -0.22 -0.22
N SER A 62 -6.30 0.53 0.78
CA SER A 62 -6.75 1.90 0.58
C SER A 62 -6.01 2.82 1.54
N GLN A 63 -5.86 4.05 1.13
CA GLN A 63 -5.21 5.05 1.96
C GLN A 63 -6.20 5.54 3.01
N VAL A 64 -5.74 5.62 4.25
CA VAL A 64 -6.56 6.16 5.32
C VAL A 64 -6.46 7.68 5.26
N ALA A 65 -7.62 8.33 5.22
CA ALA A 65 -7.64 9.78 5.25
C ALA A 65 -7.19 10.25 6.62
N VAL A 66 -6.14 11.04 6.66
CA VAL A 66 -5.65 11.58 7.91
C VAL A 66 -6.30 12.92 8.09
N VAL A 67 -7.15 13.02 9.07
CA VAL A 67 -7.74 14.30 9.42
C VAL A 67 -6.92 14.83 10.57
N SER A 68 -6.13 15.78 10.30
CA SER A 68 -5.32 16.39 11.36
C SER A 68 -6.02 17.60 11.96
#